data_4e12bb2970b04baaa1f84bd7c7f523fe
#
_entry.id   4e12bb2970b04baaa1f84bd7c7f523fe
#
_cell.length_a   1.000
_cell.length_b   1.000
_cell.length_c   1.000
_cell.angle_alpha   90.00
_cell.angle_beta   90.00
_cell.angle_gamma   90.00
#
_symmetry.space_group_name_H-M   'P 1'
#
loop_
_entity.id
_entity.type
_entity.pdbx_description
1 polymer ?
#
loop_
_entity_poly.entity_id
_entity_poly.type
_entity_poly.pdbx_seq_one_letter_code
_entity_poly.pdbx_strand_id
1 'polypeptide(L)' 'LFGYRFLFYSNDHTPMHVHVIKGGAKAKFNLFPVELVDNQGFKPTELKMIEAIIEENVETIAKHWNMFFNNNK' A
#
# COMPACT_ATOMS: atom_id res chain seq x y z
N LEU A 1 -1.55 -8.69 6.28
CA LEU A 1 -0.28 -9.29 6.73
C LEU A 1 0.14 -8.64 8.04
N PHE A 2 0.41 -9.46 9.04
CA PHE A 2 0.91 -8.99 10.35
C PHE A 2 -0.02 -7.97 11.01
N GLY A 3 -1.33 -8.09 10.76
CA GLY A 3 -2.32 -7.17 11.32
C GLY A 3 -2.49 -5.88 10.53
N TYR A 4 -1.70 -5.65 9.49
CA TYR A 4 -1.87 -4.51 8.60
C TYR A 4 -2.83 -4.87 7.47
N ARG A 5 -3.71 -3.93 7.13
CA ARG A 5 -4.63 -4.09 6.00
C ARG A 5 -4.10 -3.29 4.81
N PHE A 6 -3.96 -3.96 3.68
CA PHE A 6 -3.49 -3.34 2.44
C PHE A 6 -4.66 -3.27 1.48
N LEU A 7 -4.93 -2.09 0.93
CA LEU A 7 -6.11 -1.91 0.08
C LEU A 7 -5.92 -0.81 -0.96
N PHE A 8 -6.79 -0.83 -1.96
CA PHE A 8 -6.92 0.23 -2.96
C PHE A 8 -8.31 0.82 -2.86
N TYR A 9 -8.44 2.10 -3.23
CA TYR A 9 -9.75 2.74 -3.33
C TYR A 9 -10.16 2.81 -4.80
N SER A 10 -11.46 2.74 -5.07
CA SER A 10 -11.97 2.70 -6.45
C SER A 10 -11.62 3.96 -7.26
N ASN A 11 -11.35 5.07 -6.59
CA ASN A 11 -10.99 6.32 -7.26
C ASN A 11 -9.48 6.58 -7.27
N ASP A 12 -8.68 5.56 -6.94
CA ASP A 12 -7.23 5.70 -7.02
C ASP A 12 -6.76 5.85 -8.46
N HIS A 13 -5.68 6.59 -8.64
CA HIS A 13 -5.08 6.86 -9.95
C HIS A 13 -3.60 6.50 -9.93
N THR A 14 -3.00 6.38 -11.12
CA THR A 14 -1.55 6.23 -11.22
C THR A 14 -0.86 7.48 -10.66
N PRO A 15 0.35 7.33 -10.11
CA PRO A 15 1.16 6.11 -10.07
C PRO A 15 0.59 5.05 -9.13
N MET A 16 0.94 3.79 -9.42
CA MET A 16 0.48 2.65 -8.64
C MET A 16 0.89 2.79 -7.18
N HIS A 17 -0.06 2.59 -6.27
CA HIS A 17 0.18 2.77 -4.83
C HIS A 17 -0.74 1.88 -4.01
N VAL A 18 -0.44 1.78 -2.72
CA VAL A 18 -1.24 0.97 -1.79
C VAL A 18 -1.47 1.75 -0.51
N HIS A 19 -2.66 1.58 0.06
CA HIS A 19 -3.01 2.14 1.36
C HIS A 19 -2.85 1.07 2.43
N VAL A 20 -2.32 1.44 3.59
CA VAL A 20 -2.07 0.53 4.70
C VAL A 20 -2.78 1.07 5.93
N ILE A 21 -3.59 0.24 6.55
CA ILE A 21 -4.39 0.63 7.72
C ILE A 21 -4.17 -0.36 8.85
N LYS A 22 -3.98 0.16 10.07
CA LYS A 22 -3.95 -0.65 11.27
C LYS A 22 -4.41 0.21 12.44
N GLY A 23 -5.50 -0.22 13.10
CA GLY A 23 -6.09 0.58 14.18
C GLY A 23 -6.51 1.93 13.65
N GLY A 24 -6.09 3.01 14.33
CA GLY A 24 -6.40 4.38 13.89
C GLY A 24 -5.37 4.97 12.95
N ALA A 25 -4.32 4.22 12.59
CA ALA A 25 -3.23 4.72 11.75
C ALA A 25 -3.41 4.32 10.30
N LYS A 26 -2.95 5.16 9.40
CA LYS A 26 -2.99 4.86 7.96
C LYS A 26 -1.82 5.51 7.25
N ALA A 27 -1.39 4.88 6.15
CA ALA A 27 -0.31 5.38 5.33
C ALA A 27 -0.55 5.03 3.87
N LYS A 28 0.16 5.72 2.98
CA LYS A 28 0.09 5.49 1.55
C LYS A 28 1.51 5.34 1.02
N PHE A 29 1.76 4.29 0.26
CA PHE A 29 3.07 4.02 -0.32
C PHE A 29 2.95 3.86 -1.83
N ASN A 30 3.87 4.47 -2.57
CA ASN A 30 4.05 4.16 -3.98
C ASN A 30 4.76 2.81 -4.09
N LEU A 31 4.62 2.14 -5.23
CA LEU A 31 5.16 0.78 -5.41
C LEU A 31 6.47 0.72 -6.21
N PHE A 32 6.66 1.61 -7.17
CA PHE A 32 7.83 1.57 -8.07
C PHE A 32 8.45 2.95 -8.21
N PRO A 33 9.42 3.29 -7.36
CA PRO A 33 9.96 2.53 -6.24
C PRO A 33 9.03 2.55 -5.04
N VAL A 34 9.27 1.65 -4.09
CA VAL A 34 8.51 1.65 -2.84
C VAL A 34 8.90 2.88 -2.05
N GLU A 35 7.92 3.75 -1.79
CA GLU A 35 8.20 5.06 -1.23
C GLU A 35 7.00 5.56 -0.44
N LEU A 36 7.24 6.02 0.79
CA LEU A 36 6.18 6.59 1.62
C LEU A 36 5.71 7.92 1.03
N VAL A 37 4.40 8.04 0.81
CA VAL A 37 3.79 9.26 0.32
C VAL A 37 3.09 10.03 1.42
N ASP A 38 2.41 9.31 2.32
CA ASP A 38 1.66 9.93 3.40
C ASP A 38 1.60 9.00 4.59
N ASN A 39 1.62 9.57 5.80
CA ASN A 39 1.55 8.82 7.03
C ASN A 39 0.71 9.57 8.05
N GLN A 40 -0.27 8.88 8.60
CA GLN A 40 -1.11 9.42 9.68
C GLN A 40 -1.14 8.39 10.80
N GLY A 41 -0.23 8.55 11.76
CA GLY A 41 -0.28 7.80 13.01
C GLY A 41 0.67 6.63 13.17
N PHE A 42 1.35 6.17 12.12
CA PHE A 42 2.34 5.10 12.28
C PHE A 42 3.65 5.65 12.81
N LYS A 43 4.31 4.86 13.67
CA LYS A 43 5.64 5.19 14.18
C LYS A 43 6.69 4.84 13.13
N PRO A 44 7.89 5.48 13.19
CA PRO A 44 8.95 5.18 12.23
C PRO A 44 9.31 3.70 12.13
N THR A 45 9.32 2.98 13.26
CA THR A 45 9.62 1.55 13.25
C THR A 45 8.55 0.75 12.52
N GLU A 46 7.28 1.17 12.66
CA GLU A 46 6.18 0.53 11.95
C GLU A 46 6.27 0.80 10.44
N LEU A 47 6.62 2.03 10.08
CA LEU A 47 6.78 2.38 8.66
C LEU A 47 7.88 1.57 7.99
N LYS A 48 8.98 1.32 8.70
CA LYS A 48 10.05 0.48 8.16
C LYS A 48 9.59 -0.95 7.96
N MET A 49 8.80 -1.48 8.88
CA MET A 49 8.27 -2.83 8.75
C MET A 49 7.30 -2.91 7.58
N ILE A 50 6.40 -1.93 7.46
CA ILE A 50 5.44 -1.86 6.37
C ILE A 50 6.17 -1.79 5.02
N GLU A 51 7.18 -0.94 4.93
CA GLU A 51 7.98 -0.80 3.72
C GLU A 51 8.60 -2.13 3.32
N ALA A 52 9.18 -2.87 4.29
CA ALA A 52 9.78 -4.17 4.01
C ALA A 52 8.74 -5.17 3.51
N ILE A 53 7.54 -5.18 4.11
CA ILE A 53 6.46 -6.06 3.67
C ILE A 53 6.07 -5.74 2.24
N ILE A 54 5.93 -4.46 1.92
CA ILE A 54 5.56 -4.03 0.57
C ILE A 54 6.63 -4.43 -0.43
N GLU A 55 7.91 -4.21 -0.10
CA GLU A 55 9.02 -4.56 -0.99
C GLU A 55 9.07 -6.05 -1.29
N GLU A 56 8.78 -6.89 -0.30
CA GLU A 56 8.76 -8.33 -0.50
C GLU A 56 7.58 -8.80 -1.32
N ASN A 57 6.51 -8.00 -1.39
CA ASN A 57 5.27 -8.39 -2.04
C ASN A 57 4.88 -7.45 -3.18
N VAL A 58 5.80 -6.64 -3.66
CA VAL A 58 5.47 -5.56 -4.61
C VAL A 58 4.84 -6.10 -5.89
N GLU A 59 5.34 -7.22 -6.40
CA GLU A 59 4.78 -7.80 -7.64
C GLU A 59 3.37 -8.32 -7.42
N THR A 60 3.13 -8.96 -6.27
CA THR A 60 1.81 -9.45 -5.92
C THR A 60 0.83 -8.30 -5.76
N ILE A 61 1.26 -7.23 -5.09
CA ILE A 61 0.43 -6.04 -4.88
C ILE A 61 0.12 -5.38 -6.23
N ALA A 62 1.13 -5.27 -7.09
CA ALA A 62 0.95 -4.69 -8.42
C ALA A 62 -0.02 -5.52 -9.26
N LYS A 63 0.04 -6.84 -9.14
CA LYS A 63 -0.88 -7.73 -9.82
C LYS A 63 -2.31 -7.49 -9.34
N HIS A 64 -2.50 -7.34 -8.03
CA HIS A 64 -3.83 -7.05 -7.48
C HIS A 64 -4.33 -5.68 -7.93
N TRP A 65 -3.45 -4.69 -8.01
CA TRP A 65 -3.81 -3.38 -8.55
C TRP A 65 -4.35 -3.50 -9.98
N ASN A 66 -3.63 -4.25 -10.83
CA ASN A 66 -4.04 -4.43 -12.21
C ASN A 66 -5.38 -5.15 -12.30
N MET A 67 -5.58 -6.18 -11.49
CA MET A 67 -6.84 -6.91 -11.46
C MET A 67 -7.98 -6.02 -11.00
N PHE A 68 -7.74 -5.22 -9.95
CA PHE A 68 -8.75 -4.35 -9.38
C PHE A 68 -9.24 -3.30 -10.39
N PHE A 69 -8.30 -2.66 -11.07
CA PHE A 69 -8.66 -1.57 -11.99
C PHE A 69 -9.03 -2.06 -13.38
N ASN A 70 -8.43 -3.14 -13.85
CA ASN A 70 -8.73 -3.64 -15.20
C ASN A 70 -10.06 -4.38 -15.26
N ASN A 71 -10.46 -5.04 -14.19
CA ASN A 71 -11.72 -5.79 -14.17
C ASN A 71 -12.95 -4.90 -14.05
N ASN A 72 -12.76 -3.61 -13.88
CA ASN A 72 -13.85 -2.66 -13.77
C ASN A 72 -14.21 -1.98 -15.09
N LYS A 73 -13.67 -2.49 -16.16
CA LYS A 73 -13.97 -1.95 -17.50
C LYS A 73 -15.31 -2.46 -18.02
#